data_a56d21fbf886aaed794106b4457778bf
#
_entry.id   a56d21fbf886aaed794106b4457778bf
#
_cell.length_a   1.000
_cell.length_b   1.000
_cell.length_c   1.000
_cell.angle_alpha   90.00
_cell.angle_beta   90.00
_cell.angle_gamma   90.00
#
_symmetry.space_group_name_H-M   'P 1'
#
loop_
_entity.id
_entity.type
_entity.pdbx_description
1 polymer ?
#
loop_
_entity_poly.entity_id
_entity_poly.type
_entity_poly.pdbx_seq_one_letter_code
_entity_poly.pdbx_strand_id
1 'polypeptide(L)'
;HSFIWLKEAGVALPVYCVQEPQVPLLLSKATNLFKLFLSDVGLLAAMYADGLQIRILNKENNINFGSVYENAVAQELCAHGFEVYYFNNKKQGELDFVIEFEGEALPLEVKSGKDYTKHRALNHVLESPNYHIQNAIVFCNENIEVKDQIFYCPIYMAGFLEKRTVPELSLIHI
;
A
#
# COMPACT_ATOMS: atom_id res chain seq x y z
N HIS A 1 -15.95 -9.16 15.01
CA HIS A 1 -15.83 -8.17 16.11
C HIS A 1 -14.50 -8.22 16.88
N SER A 2 -13.73 -9.33 16.82
CA SER A 2 -12.51 -9.49 17.62
C SER A 2 -11.31 -8.63 17.19
N PHE A 3 -11.25 -8.15 15.94
CA PHE A 3 -10.09 -7.38 15.46
C PHE A 3 -10.19 -5.87 15.73
N ILE A 4 -11.37 -5.36 16.08
CA ILE A 4 -11.59 -3.92 16.35
C ILE A 4 -10.72 -3.47 17.52
N TRP A 5 -10.65 -4.26 18.58
CA TRP A 5 -9.81 -3.92 19.73
C TRP A 5 -8.29 -3.95 19.39
N LEU A 6 -7.85 -4.79 18.45
CA LEU A 6 -6.45 -4.77 17.97
C LEU A 6 -6.14 -3.46 17.25
N LYS A 7 -7.10 -2.95 16.47
CA LYS A 7 -6.97 -1.65 15.81
C LYS A 7 -6.95 -0.52 16.86
N GLU A 8 -7.88 -0.54 17.81
CA GLU A 8 -7.95 0.47 18.89
C GLU A 8 -6.72 0.45 19.79
N ALA A 9 -6.14 -0.73 20.02
CA ALA A 9 -4.87 -0.89 20.73
C ALA A 9 -3.64 -0.48 19.90
N GLY A 10 -3.83 -0.10 18.62
CA GLY A 10 -2.75 0.29 17.74
C GLY A 10 -1.84 -0.87 17.28
N VAL A 11 -2.27 -2.13 17.44
CA VAL A 11 -1.49 -3.32 17.08
C VAL A 11 -1.72 -3.74 15.64
N ALA A 12 -2.93 -3.50 15.12
CA ALA A 12 -3.32 -3.91 13.78
C ALA A 12 -3.82 -2.76 12.92
N LEU A 13 -3.49 -2.84 11.63
CA LEU A 13 -3.83 -1.89 10.58
C LEU A 13 -4.80 -2.57 9.61
N PRO A 14 -6.12 -2.37 9.74
CA PRO A 14 -7.07 -2.89 8.77
C PRO A 14 -7.06 -2.04 7.50
N VAL A 15 -6.73 -2.66 6.38
CA VAL A 15 -6.77 -2.07 5.03
C VAL A 15 -7.99 -2.62 4.33
N TYR A 16 -8.98 -1.76 4.07
CA TYR A 16 -10.26 -2.17 3.49
C TYR A 16 -10.21 -2.23 1.97
N CYS A 17 -11.03 -3.11 1.40
CA CYS A 17 -11.21 -3.17 -0.04
C CYS A 17 -12.03 -1.98 -0.55
N VAL A 18 -11.60 -1.39 -1.66
CA VAL A 18 -12.43 -0.49 -2.45
C VAL A 18 -12.94 -1.22 -3.71
N GLN A 19 -14.17 -0.95 -4.10
CA GLN A 19 -14.78 -1.55 -5.28
C GLN A 19 -14.32 -0.86 -6.56
N GLU A 20 -13.96 0.42 -6.45
CA GLU A 20 -13.44 1.24 -7.53
C GLU A 20 -12.28 2.09 -7.02
N PRO A 21 -11.13 2.09 -7.72
CA PRO A 21 -9.98 2.89 -7.33
C PRO A 21 -10.12 4.34 -7.80
N GLN A 22 -11.18 5.01 -7.38
CA GLN A 22 -11.51 6.41 -7.70
C GLN A 22 -11.75 7.21 -6.44
N VAL A 23 -11.33 8.47 -6.45
CA VAL A 23 -11.59 9.41 -5.36
C VAL A 23 -13.04 9.88 -5.36
N PRO A 24 -13.68 10.04 -4.21
CA PRO A 24 -13.21 9.68 -2.87
C PRO A 24 -13.24 8.16 -2.62
N LEU A 25 -12.11 7.57 -2.28
CA LEU A 25 -11.98 6.11 -2.08
C LEU A 25 -12.93 5.57 -1.00
N LEU A 26 -13.21 6.38 0.02
CA LEU A 26 -14.12 6.03 1.10
C LEU A 26 -15.51 5.64 0.60
N LEU A 27 -16.00 6.24 -0.48
CA LEU A 27 -17.35 5.99 -1.00
C LEU A 27 -17.52 4.60 -1.60
N SER A 28 -16.43 4.00 -2.09
CA SER A 28 -16.45 2.63 -2.66
C SER A 28 -15.93 1.56 -1.70
N LYS A 29 -15.68 1.92 -0.42
CA LYS A 29 -15.17 1.04 0.62
C LYS A 29 -16.15 -0.09 0.95
N ALA A 30 -15.70 -1.33 0.82
CA ALA A 30 -16.42 -2.49 1.32
C ALA A 30 -16.19 -2.66 2.83
N THR A 31 -17.25 -2.76 3.61
CA THR A 31 -17.16 -2.83 5.08
C THR A 31 -16.77 -4.20 5.61
N ASN A 32 -16.96 -5.24 4.81
CA ASN A 32 -16.76 -6.65 5.17
C ASN A 32 -15.53 -7.30 4.53
N LEU A 33 -14.79 -6.57 3.70
CA LEU A 33 -13.59 -7.06 3.02
C LEU A 33 -12.39 -6.20 3.44
N PHE A 34 -11.44 -6.81 4.12
CA PHE A 34 -10.22 -6.14 4.55
C PHE A 34 -9.05 -7.12 4.66
N LYS A 35 -7.86 -6.60 4.48
CA LYS A 35 -6.59 -7.22 4.84
C LYS A 35 -6.17 -6.68 6.21
N LEU A 36 -5.50 -7.50 7.02
CA LEU A 36 -5.00 -7.09 8.32
C LEU A 36 -3.48 -7.09 8.31
N PHE A 37 -2.90 -5.93 8.49
CA PHE A 37 -1.47 -5.75 8.66
C PHE A 37 -1.16 -5.46 10.13
N LEU A 38 0.09 -5.63 10.54
CA LEU A 38 0.55 -5.24 11.86
C LEU A 38 1.17 -3.85 11.83
N SER A 39 0.98 -3.09 12.88
CA SER A 39 1.55 -1.75 13.03
C SER A 39 3.08 -1.75 13.20
N ASP A 40 3.66 -2.92 13.42
CA ASP A 40 5.10 -3.13 13.55
C ASP A 40 5.50 -4.38 12.77
N VAL A 41 6.31 -4.19 11.72
CA VAL A 41 6.84 -5.28 10.90
C VAL A 41 7.79 -6.20 11.68
N GLY A 42 8.42 -5.70 12.73
CA GLY A 42 9.22 -6.51 13.66
C GLY A 42 8.35 -7.50 14.43
N LEU A 43 7.14 -7.08 14.84
CA LEU A 43 6.17 -7.97 15.46
C LEU A 43 5.71 -9.06 14.47
N LEU A 44 5.46 -8.71 13.21
CA LEU A 44 5.15 -9.68 12.16
C LEU A 44 6.29 -10.70 12.01
N ALA A 45 7.54 -10.24 11.92
CA ALA A 45 8.70 -11.10 11.79
C ALA A 45 8.88 -12.02 12.99
N ALA A 46 8.53 -11.56 14.20
CA ALA A 46 8.58 -12.36 15.42
C ALA A 46 7.49 -13.45 15.47
N MET A 47 6.37 -13.27 14.76
CA MET A 47 5.30 -14.27 14.66
C MET A 47 5.61 -15.42 13.67
N TYR A 48 6.58 -15.24 12.81
CA TYR A 48 7.04 -16.30 11.92
C TYR A 48 7.95 -17.29 12.67
N ALA A 49 8.29 -18.40 12.00
CA ALA A 49 9.10 -19.45 12.58
C ALA A 49 10.42 -18.92 13.17
N ASP A 50 10.88 -19.57 14.25
CA ASP A 50 12.12 -19.24 14.95
C ASP A 50 13.31 -19.03 14.00
N GLY A 51 14.03 -17.94 14.19
CA GLY A 51 15.21 -17.61 13.39
C GLY A 51 14.92 -16.90 12.06
N LEU A 52 13.66 -16.60 11.70
CA LEU A 52 13.36 -15.88 10.47
C LEU A 52 14.03 -14.50 10.44
N GLN A 53 14.11 -13.78 11.56
CA GLN A 53 14.79 -12.49 11.66
C GLN A 53 16.26 -12.58 11.25
N ILE A 54 16.97 -13.63 11.72
CA ILE A 54 18.38 -13.89 11.38
C ILE A 54 18.51 -14.22 9.88
N ARG A 55 17.59 -15.00 9.33
CA ARG A 55 17.57 -15.37 7.92
C ARG A 55 17.28 -14.15 7.02
N ILE A 56 16.42 -13.23 7.48
CA ILE A 56 16.17 -11.93 6.83
C ILE A 56 17.46 -11.10 6.80
N LEU A 57 18.15 -10.98 7.92
CA LEU A 57 19.42 -10.25 8.01
C LEU A 57 20.51 -10.86 7.12
N ASN A 58 20.52 -12.18 7.00
CA ASN A 58 21.46 -12.93 6.16
C ASN A 58 21.07 -12.91 4.66
N LYS A 59 19.97 -12.27 4.29
CA LYS A 59 19.46 -12.18 2.89
C LYS A 59 19.29 -13.55 2.23
N GLU A 60 18.79 -14.54 2.96
CA GLU A 60 18.54 -15.87 2.41
C GLU A 60 17.50 -15.84 1.28
N ASN A 61 17.86 -16.42 0.12
CA ASN A 61 17.06 -16.33 -1.10
C ASN A 61 15.76 -17.15 -1.14
N ASN A 62 15.53 -18.00 -0.14
CA ASN A 62 14.38 -18.90 -0.08
C ASN A 62 13.23 -18.40 0.81
N ILE A 63 13.28 -17.15 1.24
CA ILE A 63 12.22 -16.53 2.03
C ILE A 63 11.30 -15.74 1.10
N ASN A 64 10.00 -15.98 1.24
CA ASN A 64 9.00 -15.13 0.60
C ASN A 64 8.83 -13.83 1.40
N PHE A 65 9.53 -12.78 0.99
CA PHE A 65 9.47 -11.47 1.63
C PHE A 65 8.24 -10.64 1.26
N GLY A 66 7.39 -11.10 0.35
CA GLY A 66 6.26 -10.34 -0.15
C GLY A 66 5.40 -9.78 0.97
N SER A 67 4.93 -10.64 1.88
CA SER A 67 4.09 -10.22 3.00
C SER A 67 4.78 -9.31 4.01
N VAL A 68 6.09 -9.47 4.21
CA VAL A 68 6.89 -8.59 5.09
C VAL A 68 7.00 -7.19 4.46
N TYR A 69 7.26 -7.12 3.16
CA TYR A 69 7.37 -5.86 2.44
C TYR A 69 6.03 -5.14 2.32
N GLU A 70 4.95 -5.88 2.02
CA GLU A 70 3.61 -5.30 2.05
C GLU A 70 3.28 -4.73 3.44
N ASN A 71 3.60 -5.46 4.50
CA ASN A 71 3.36 -4.96 5.87
C ASN A 71 4.19 -3.72 6.18
N ALA A 72 5.46 -3.67 5.77
CA ALA A 72 6.31 -2.50 5.96
C ALA A 72 5.74 -1.28 5.22
N VAL A 73 5.29 -1.44 3.98
CA VAL A 73 4.66 -0.36 3.21
C VAL A 73 3.37 0.10 3.87
N ALA A 74 2.49 -0.83 4.31
CA ALA A 74 1.25 -0.47 5.02
C ALA A 74 1.54 0.32 6.31
N GLN A 75 2.54 -0.10 7.08
CA GLN A 75 2.99 0.57 8.30
C GLN A 75 3.43 2.01 8.00
N GLU A 76 4.32 2.22 7.00
CA GLU A 76 4.82 3.54 6.64
C GLU A 76 3.70 4.46 6.15
N LEU A 77 2.84 3.98 5.26
CA LEU A 77 1.71 4.77 4.76
C LEU A 77 0.77 5.21 5.88
N CYS A 78 0.43 4.31 6.80
CA CYS A 78 -0.42 4.63 7.95
C CYS A 78 0.28 5.59 8.92
N ALA A 79 1.58 5.43 9.17
CA ALA A 79 2.37 6.33 10.03
C ALA A 79 2.42 7.75 9.47
N HIS A 80 2.40 7.91 8.14
CA HIS A 80 2.35 9.19 7.45
C HIS A 80 0.94 9.75 7.25
N GLY A 81 -0.06 9.14 7.92
CA GLY A 81 -1.42 9.66 7.99
C GLY A 81 -2.27 9.36 6.76
N PHE A 82 -1.86 8.45 5.88
CA PHE A 82 -2.71 8.01 4.79
C PHE A 82 -3.81 7.07 5.27
N GLU A 83 -5.01 7.22 4.72
CA GLU A 83 -6.01 6.17 4.71
C GLU A 83 -5.66 5.19 3.60
N VAL A 84 -5.34 3.95 3.99
CA VAL A 84 -4.84 2.93 3.06
C VAL A 84 -5.97 1.97 2.72
N TYR A 85 -6.14 1.72 1.44
CA TYR A 85 -7.09 0.76 0.89
C TYR A 85 -6.36 -0.23 0.00
N TYR A 86 -7.03 -1.32 -0.40
CA TYR A 86 -6.62 -2.17 -1.50
C TYR A 86 -7.78 -2.30 -2.50
N PHE A 87 -7.46 -2.69 -3.72
CA PHE A 87 -8.48 -2.92 -4.73
C PHE A 87 -8.45 -4.38 -5.15
N ASN A 88 -9.64 -4.99 -5.30
CA ASN A 88 -9.76 -6.34 -5.81
C ASN A 88 -11.01 -6.47 -6.69
N ASN A 89 -10.80 -6.83 -7.94
CA ASN A 89 -11.85 -7.04 -8.92
C ASN A 89 -11.59 -8.31 -9.73
N LYS A 90 -12.62 -9.14 -9.92
CA LYS A 90 -12.50 -10.42 -10.65
C LYS A 90 -11.97 -10.28 -12.09
N LYS A 91 -12.25 -9.16 -12.76
CA LYS A 91 -11.84 -8.92 -14.15
C LYS A 91 -10.45 -8.27 -14.24
N GLN A 92 -10.13 -7.39 -13.31
CA GLN A 92 -8.93 -6.56 -13.38
C GLN A 92 -7.78 -7.09 -12.51
N GLY A 93 -8.12 -7.86 -11.47
CA GLY A 93 -7.16 -8.39 -10.51
C GLY A 93 -7.11 -7.59 -9.23
N GLU A 94 -6.03 -7.77 -8.47
CA GLU A 94 -5.81 -7.14 -7.17
C GLU A 94 -4.64 -6.16 -7.24
N LEU A 95 -4.82 -4.96 -6.64
CA LEU A 95 -3.76 -4.01 -6.33
C LEU A 95 -3.45 -4.11 -4.84
N ASP A 96 -2.18 -4.10 -4.48
CA ASP A 96 -1.75 -4.24 -3.10
C ASP A 96 -2.29 -3.11 -2.23
N PHE A 97 -2.14 -1.86 -2.70
CA PHE A 97 -2.67 -0.68 -2.03
C PHE A 97 -3.20 0.36 -3.01
N VAL A 98 -4.12 1.18 -2.50
CA VAL A 98 -4.59 2.42 -3.15
C VAL A 98 -4.73 3.48 -2.07
N ILE A 99 -4.19 4.66 -2.31
CA ILE A 99 -4.30 5.83 -1.43
C ILE A 99 -4.84 7.03 -2.20
N GLU A 100 -5.35 8.03 -1.47
CA GLU A 100 -5.59 9.35 -2.05
C GLU A 100 -4.33 10.21 -1.90
N PHE A 101 -3.81 10.66 -3.02
CA PHE A 101 -2.60 11.49 -3.08
C PHE A 101 -2.83 12.68 -4.01
N GLU A 102 -2.67 13.88 -3.51
CA GLU A 102 -2.87 15.16 -4.26
C GLU A 102 -4.23 15.25 -4.97
N GLY A 103 -5.27 14.65 -4.38
CA GLY A 103 -6.64 14.68 -4.93
C GLY A 103 -6.94 13.58 -5.95
N GLU A 104 -6.01 12.68 -6.19
CA GLU A 104 -6.16 11.56 -7.13
C GLU A 104 -5.99 10.21 -6.43
N ALA A 105 -6.52 9.15 -7.04
CA ALA A 105 -6.25 7.79 -6.59
C ALA A 105 -4.87 7.37 -7.09
N LEU A 106 -3.99 6.96 -6.17
CA LEU A 106 -2.65 6.49 -6.45
C LEU A 106 -2.54 5.00 -6.10
N PRO A 107 -2.51 4.11 -7.09
CA PRO A 107 -2.23 2.69 -6.90
C PRO A 107 -0.77 2.46 -6.53
N LEU A 108 -0.56 1.52 -5.61
CA LEU A 108 0.76 1.12 -5.14
C LEU A 108 0.87 -0.41 -5.20
N GLU A 109 1.94 -0.91 -5.78
CA GLU A 109 2.30 -2.33 -5.83
C GLU A 109 3.60 -2.58 -5.08
N VAL A 110 3.73 -3.74 -4.47
CA VAL A 110 4.93 -4.15 -3.73
C VAL A 110 5.50 -5.43 -4.34
N LYS A 111 6.72 -5.36 -4.83
CA LYS A 111 7.41 -6.46 -5.51
C LYS A 111 8.74 -6.78 -4.82
N SER A 112 8.81 -7.94 -4.17
CA SER A 112 10.03 -8.41 -3.49
C SER A 112 10.99 -9.19 -4.39
N GLY A 113 10.53 -9.61 -5.57
CA GLY A 113 11.29 -10.45 -6.50
C GLY A 113 11.85 -9.72 -7.72
N LYS A 114 12.56 -10.47 -8.58
CA LYS A 114 13.16 -9.94 -9.82
C LYS A 114 12.12 -9.57 -10.90
N ASP A 115 10.91 -10.12 -10.81
CA ASP A 115 9.82 -9.89 -11.77
C ASP A 115 8.98 -8.63 -11.42
N TYR A 116 9.63 -7.58 -10.92
CA TYR A 116 8.97 -6.37 -10.44
C TYR A 116 8.19 -5.62 -11.54
N THR A 117 8.54 -5.81 -12.80
CA THR A 117 7.83 -5.22 -13.94
C THR A 117 6.56 -5.98 -14.34
N LYS A 118 6.27 -7.13 -13.71
CA LYS A 118 5.07 -7.92 -13.97
C LYS A 118 3.95 -7.54 -12.98
N HIS A 119 3.09 -6.62 -13.37
CA HIS A 119 1.98 -6.11 -12.56
C HIS A 119 0.72 -5.97 -13.41
N ARG A 120 0.17 -7.11 -13.84
CA ARG A 120 -0.96 -7.17 -14.77
C ARG A 120 -2.19 -6.38 -14.29
N ALA A 121 -2.53 -6.49 -13.01
CA ALA A 121 -3.68 -5.78 -12.45
C ALA A 121 -3.49 -4.26 -12.53
N LEU A 122 -2.27 -3.78 -12.21
CA LEU A 122 -1.92 -2.38 -12.29
C LEU A 122 -2.07 -1.85 -13.73
N ASN A 123 -1.55 -2.59 -14.72
CA ASN A 123 -1.69 -2.21 -16.12
C ASN A 123 -3.16 -2.12 -16.54
N HIS A 124 -3.98 -3.11 -16.17
CA HIS A 124 -5.42 -3.08 -16.49
C HIS A 124 -6.14 -1.88 -15.87
N VAL A 125 -5.75 -1.47 -14.68
CA VAL A 125 -6.35 -0.33 -13.99
C VAL A 125 -5.91 0.99 -14.63
N LEU A 126 -4.63 1.12 -14.99
CA LEU A 126 -4.08 2.29 -15.69
C LEU A 126 -4.66 2.47 -17.11
N GLU A 127 -4.88 1.37 -17.83
CA GLU A 127 -5.46 1.37 -19.16
C GLU A 127 -6.98 1.57 -19.16
N SER A 128 -7.63 1.45 -18.00
CA SER A 128 -9.08 1.53 -17.88
C SER A 128 -9.59 2.95 -18.06
N PRO A 129 -10.43 3.23 -19.06
CA PRO A 129 -11.00 4.57 -19.25
C PRO A 129 -11.95 5.00 -18.13
N ASN A 130 -12.32 4.05 -17.25
CA ASN A 130 -13.28 4.30 -16.18
C ASN A 130 -12.61 4.91 -14.92
N TYR A 131 -11.31 4.81 -14.75
CA TYR A 131 -10.66 5.12 -13.47
C TYR A 131 -9.81 6.39 -13.46
N HIS A 132 -9.53 7.03 -14.55
CA HIS A 132 -8.77 8.29 -14.65
C HIS A 132 -7.49 8.34 -13.80
N ILE A 133 -6.81 7.20 -13.66
CA ILE A 133 -5.56 7.10 -12.87
C ILE A 133 -4.41 7.57 -13.73
N GLN A 134 -3.69 8.57 -13.26
CA GLN A 134 -2.58 9.18 -14.03
C GLN A 134 -1.23 8.54 -13.73
N ASN A 135 -1.02 8.13 -12.48
CA ASN A 135 0.25 7.62 -12.03
C ASN A 135 0.09 6.42 -11.11
N ALA A 136 1.13 5.62 -10.99
CA ALA A 136 1.23 4.52 -10.05
C ALA A 136 2.65 4.39 -9.52
N ILE A 137 2.83 3.73 -8.36
CA ILE A 137 4.13 3.43 -7.80
C ILE A 137 4.28 1.91 -7.67
N VAL A 138 5.44 1.40 -8.06
CA VAL A 138 5.86 0.02 -7.78
C VAL A 138 7.07 0.06 -6.86
N PHE A 139 6.87 -0.32 -5.61
CA PHE A 139 7.95 -0.52 -4.66
C PHE A 139 8.66 -1.84 -4.94
N CYS A 140 9.96 -1.80 -5.16
CA CYS A 140 10.76 -2.97 -5.53
C CYS A 140 12.17 -2.90 -4.89
N ASN A 141 13.04 -3.84 -5.24
CA ASN A 141 14.43 -3.86 -4.76
C ASN A 141 15.41 -3.18 -5.73
N GLU A 142 14.90 -2.54 -6.77
CA GLU A 142 15.70 -1.91 -7.81
C GLU A 142 15.81 -0.40 -7.60
N ASN A 143 16.68 0.24 -8.38
CA ASN A 143 16.84 1.68 -8.37
C ASN A 143 15.62 2.42 -8.94
N ILE A 144 15.59 3.73 -8.73
CA ILE A 144 14.53 4.59 -9.26
C ILE A 144 14.51 4.54 -10.78
N GLU A 145 13.35 4.24 -11.33
CA GLU A 145 13.08 4.27 -12.77
C GLU A 145 11.64 4.76 -13.01
N VAL A 146 11.44 5.52 -14.08
CA VAL A 146 10.11 5.92 -14.53
C VAL A 146 9.86 5.32 -15.90
N LYS A 147 8.79 4.56 -16.03
CA LYS A 147 8.30 4.00 -17.30
C LYS A 147 6.83 4.37 -17.47
N ASP A 148 6.55 5.15 -18.48
CA ASP A 148 5.20 5.68 -18.75
C ASP A 148 4.62 6.37 -17.53
N GLN A 149 3.53 5.84 -16.95
CA GLN A 149 2.83 6.35 -15.78
C GLN A 149 3.28 5.69 -14.48
N ILE A 150 4.30 4.82 -14.52
CA ILE A 150 4.72 4.02 -13.37
C ILE A 150 6.07 4.48 -12.87
N PHE A 151 6.11 4.83 -11.59
CA PHE A 151 7.31 5.15 -10.85
C PHE A 151 7.78 3.92 -10.07
N TYR A 152 8.88 3.33 -10.48
CA TYR A 152 9.54 2.24 -9.77
C TYR A 152 10.53 2.82 -8.78
N CYS A 153 10.52 2.34 -7.54
CA CYS A 153 11.46 2.83 -6.54
C CYS A 153 11.73 1.79 -5.45
N PRO A 154 12.86 1.92 -4.73
CA PRO A 154 13.16 1.08 -3.59
C PRO A 154 12.07 1.13 -2.52
N ILE A 155 11.81 -0.01 -1.87
CA ILE A 155 10.73 -0.17 -0.87
C ILE A 155 10.83 0.85 0.27
N TYR A 156 12.05 1.19 0.72
CA TYR A 156 12.26 2.19 1.78
C TYR A 156 11.74 3.58 1.41
N MET A 157 11.51 3.85 0.12
CA MET A 157 10.96 5.14 -0.31
C MET A 157 9.48 5.33 0.07
N ALA A 158 8.80 4.29 0.51
CA ALA A 158 7.47 4.43 1.12
C ALA A 158 7.49 5.41 2.31
N GLY A 159 8.59 5.46 3.06
CA GLY A 159 8.81 6.40 4.15
C GLY A 159 9.00 7.86 3.73
N PHE A 160 9.06 8.18 2.44
CA PHE A 160 9.13 9.55 1.93
C PHE A 160 7.83 10.04 1.31
N LEU A 161 6.81 9.18 1.25
CA LEU A 161 5.46 9.62 0.86
C LEU A 161 4.84 10.39 2.03
N GLU A 162 4.62 11.67 1.83
CA GLU A 162 4.00 12.54 2.84
C GLU A 162 2.64 13.04 2.34
N LYS A 163 1.66 12.98 3.22
CA LYS A 163 0.37 13.61 2.98
C LYS A 163 0.54 15.12 3.12
N ARG A 164 0.44 15.84 2.01
CA ARG A 164 0.45 17.31 2.07
C ARG A 164 -0.79 17.78 2.84
N THR A 165 -0.59 18.39 3.99
CA THR A 165 -1.64 19.15 4.66
C THR A 165 -1.88 20.42 3.83
N VAL A 166 -3.06 20.55 3.24
CA VAL A 166 -3.49 21.84 2.71
C VAL A 166 -3.52 22.79 3.91
N PRO A 167 -2.81 23.95 3.90
CA PRO A 167 -2.91 24.90 4.98
C PRO A 167 -4.39 25.23 5.18
N GLU A 168 -4.89 25.15 6.42
CA GLU A 168 -6.23 25.66 6.74
C GLU A 168 -6.27 27.08 6.20
N LEU A 169 -7.11 27.32 5.21
CA LEU A 169 -7.48 28.68 4.84
C LEU A 169 -8.11 29.27 6.10
N SER A 170 -7.32 30.04 6.84
CA SER A 170 -7.85 30.85 7.91
C SER A 170 -9.02 31.64 7.32
N LEU A 171 -10.23 31.27 7.75
CA LEU A 171 -11.41 32.04 7.43
C LEU A 171 -11.13 33.49 7.87
N ILE A 172 -10.77 34.31 6.90
CA ILE A 172 -10.73 35.75 7.10
C ILE A 172 -12.17 36.13 7.40
N HIS A 173 -12.45 36.39 8.65
CA HIS A 173 -13.72 36.99 9.06
C HIS A 173 -13.76 38.39 8.42
N ILE A 174 -14.62 38.52 7.39
CA ILE A 174 -15.04 39.82 6.86
C ILE A 174 -16.16 40.31 7.79
#